data_384f2c349e4c6e72e0e828f974a10e39
#
_entry.id   384f2c349e4c6e72e0e828f974a10e39
#
_cell.length_a   1.000
_cell.length_b   1.000
_cell.length_c   1.000
_cell.angle_alpha   90.00
_cell.angle_beta   90.00
_cell.angle_gamma   90.00
#
_symmetry.space_group_name_H-M   'P 1'
#
loop_
_entity.id
_entity.type
_entity.pdbx_description
1 polymer ?
#
loop_
_entity_poly.entity_id
_entity_poly.type
_entity_poly.pdbx_seq_one_letter_code
_entity_poly.pdbx_strand_id
1 'polypeptide(L)'
;MNQITTITHALSDPNRIRLLAACLDQERCVCQLVELIDLSNASISKHLSTLKGAGLLESRREGRWVHYRVPDSPSPIVADALSFVRSHALSDEAIHLDNARLEQIDAVEPTELAKMQREGCCIPRLTSMCCSPKSEGVTR
;
A
#
# COMPACT_ATOMS: atom_id res chain seq x y z
N MET A 1 -13.71 21.21 0.76
CA MET A 1 -14.31 20.01 0.14
C MET A 1 -14.98 19.20 1.23
N ASN A 2 -16.17 18.71 0.97
CA ASN A 2 -16.90 17.88 1.93
C ASN A 2 -16.14 16.57 2.21
N GLN A 3 -16.17 16.08 3.43
CA GLN A 3 -15.52 14.84 3.83
C GLN A 3 -15.98 13.64 2.99
N ILE A 4 -17.24 13.59 2.60
CA ILE A 4 -17.78 12.55 1.71
C ILE A 4 -17.03 12.55 0.37
N THR A 5 -16.89 13.70 -0.26
CA THR A 5 -16.21 13.80 -1.57
C THR A 5 -14.72 13.48 -1.47
N THR A 6 -14.09 13.86 -0.37
CA THR A 6 -12.67 13.54 -0.12
C THR A 6 -12.47 12.03 0.00
N ILE A 7 -13.31 11.34 0.75
CA ILE A 7 -13.26 9.89 0.93
C ILE A 7 -13.58 9.15 -0.37
N THR A 8 -14.64 9.56 -1.06
CA THR A 8 -15.02 8.91 -2.32
C THR A 8 -13.97 9.12 -3.41
N HIS A 9 -13.35 10.29 -3.45
CA HIS A 9 -12.21 10.54 -4.33
C HIS A 9 -11.04 9.61 -4.00
N ALA A 10 -10.68 9.47 -2.74
CA ALA A 10 -9.61 8.57 -2.31
C ALA A 10 -9.89 7.11 -2.70
N LEU A 11 -11.14 6.68 -2.66
CA LEU A 11 -11.55 5.32 -3.02
C LEU A 11 -11.86 5.12 -4.51
N SER A 12 -11.70 6.12 -5.34
CA SER A 12 -12.01 6.06 -6.77
C SER A 12 -10.91 5.44 -7.64
N ASP A 13 -9.80 5.06 -7.07
CA ASP A 13 -8.65 4.49 -7.77
C ASP A 13 -8.39 3.06 -7.30
N PRO A 14 -8.26 2.06 -8.20
CA PRO A 14 -8.03 0.68 -7.83
C PRO A 14 -6.76 0.46 -7.01
N ASN A 15 -5.68 1.17 -7.34
CA ASN A 15 -4.42 1.05 -6.63
C ASN A 15 -4.52 1.61 -5.20
N ARG A 16 -5.30 2.68 -5.00
CA ARG A 16 -5.54 3.20 -3.66
C ARG A 16 -6.36 2.22 -2.82
N ILE A 17 -7.34 1.56 -3.39
CA ILE A 17 -8.11 0.52 -2.69
C ILE A 17 -7.19 -0.64 -2.31
N ARG A 18 -6.31 -1.07 -3.19
CA ARG A 18 -5.34 -2.14 -2.91
C ARG A 18 -4.38 -1.76 -1.77
N LEU A 19 -3.86 -0.54 -1.78
CA LEU A 19 -3.00 -0.03 -0.72
C LEU A 19 -3.72 0.04 0.62
N LEU A 20 -4.95 0.54 0.63
CA LEU A 20 -5.78 0.59 1.83
C LEU A 20 -6.06 -0.82 2.36
N ALA A 21 -6.46 -1.74 1.50
CA ALA A 21 -6.72 -3.13 1.87
C ALA A 21 -5.50 -3.80 2.50
N ALA A 22 -4.31 -3.52 2.00
CA ALA A 22 -3.05 -4.04 2.55
C ALA A 22 -2.79 -3.57 3.99
N CYS A 23 -3.32 -2.41 4.37
CA CYS A 23 -3.13 -1.80 5.69
C CYS A 23 -4.29 -2.08 6.68
N LEU A 24 -5.34 -2.78 6.26
CA LEU A 24 -6.54 -2.97 7.10
C LEU A 24 -6.26 -3.77 8.37
N ASP A 25 -5.45 -4.80 8.29
CA ASP A 25 -5.24 -5.74 9.38
C ASP A 25 -3.93 -5.52 10.13
N GLN A 26 -2.97 -4.84 9.53
CA GLN A 26 -1.71 -4.53 10.16
C GLN A 26 -1.03 -3.32 9.54
N GLU A 27 -0.17 -2.68 10.33
CA GLU A 27 0.70 -1.62 9.87
C GLU A 27 1.67 -2.13 8.79
N ARG A 28 1.90 -1.31 7.76
CA ARG A 28 2.79 -1.62 6.65
C ARG A 28 3.83 -0.52 6.48
N CYS A 29 5.08 -0.92 6.29
CA CYS A 29 6.12 -0.03 5.81
C CYS A 29 5.88 0.34 4.34
N VAL A 30 6.27 1.55 3.92
CA VAL A 30 6.21 1.96 2.51
C VAL A 30 6.96 0.99 1.59
N CYS A 31 8.09 0.47 2.02
CA CYS A 31 8.86 -0.52 1.26
C CYS A 31 8.05 -1.79 0.94
N GLN A 32 7.19 -2.24 1.84
CA GLN A 32 6.30 -3.39 1.60
C GLN A 32 5.21 -3.04 0.57
N LEU A 33 4.67 -1.83 0.64
CA LEU A 33 3.64 -1.35 -0.28
C LEU A 33 4.19 -1.12 -1.69
N VAL A 34 5.42 -0.62 -1.80
CA VAL A 34 6.14 -0.47 -3.07
C VAL A 34 6.39 -1.83 -3.73
N GLU A 35 6.69 -2.83 -2.93
CA GLU A 35 6.89 -4.20 -3.45
C GLU A 35 5.58 -4.84 -3.90
N LEU A 36 4.50 -4.56 -3.20
CA LEU A 36 3.18 -5.12 -3.50
C LEU A 36 2.63 -4.64 -4.84
N ILE A 37 2.75 -3.35 -5.11
CA ILE A 37 2.14 -2.71 -6.28
C ILE A 37 3.24 -2.22 -7.21
N ASP A 38 3.19 -2.65 -8.47
CA ASP A 38 4.17 -2.29 -9.49
C ASP A 38 3.95 -0.87 -10.02
N LEU A 39 4.23 0.10 -9.15
CA LEU A 39 4.23 1.52 -9.46
C LEU A 39 5.53 2.15 -8.97
N SER A 40 5.86 3.34 -9.48
CA SER A 40 6.98 4.11 -8.98
C SER A 40 6.81 4.51 -7.51
N ASN A 41 7.91 4.70 -6.80
CA ASN A 41 7.87 5.21 -5.42
C ASN A 41 7.10 6.53 -5.30
N ALA A 42 7.24 7.41 -6.28
CA ALA A 42 6.53 8.69 -6.33
C ALA A 42 5.02 8.50 -6.46
N SER A 43 4.56 7.56 -7.29
CA SER A 43 3.14 7.24 -7.46
C SER A 43 2.56 6.63 -6.19
N ILE A 44 3.25 5.70 -5.57
CA ILE A 44 2.84 5.08 -4.30
C ILE A 44 2.72 6.14 -3.19
N SER A 45 3.71 7.00 -3.05
CA SER A 45 3.71 8.09 -2.06
C SER A 45 2.54 9.04 -2.27
N LYS A 46 2.22 9.35 -3.52
CA LYS A 46 1.08 10.21 -3.88
C LYS A 46 -0.26 9.57 -3.52
N HIS A 47 -0.42 8.29 -3.81
CA HIS A 47 -1.62 7.53 -3.44
C HIS A 47 -1.78 7.43 -1.92
N LEU A 48 -0.71 7.15 -1.19
CA LEU A 48 -0.72 7.10 0.27
C LEU A 48 -1.05 8.47 0.88
N SER A 49 -0.53 9.54 0.32
CA SER A 49 -0.84 10.91 0.73
C SER A 49 -2.32 11.24 0.54
N THR A 50 -2.92 10.81 -0.56
CA THR A 50 -4.36 10.99 -0.83
C THR A 50 -5.21 10.23 0.19
N LEU A 51 -4.87 8.99 0.49
CA LEU A 51 -5.56 8.18 1.51
C LEU A 51 -5.41 8.79 2.91
N LYS A 52 -4.23 9.27 3.24
CA LYS A 52 -3.97 9.95 4.51
C LYS A 52 -4.75 11.25 4.63
N GLY A 53 -4.82 12.05 3.57
CA GLY A 53 -5.59 13.28 3.52
C GLY A 53 -7.09 13.08 3.70
N ALA A 54 -7.61 11.93 3.32
CA ALA A 54 -9.00 11.53 3.54
C ALA A 54 -9.27 10.95 4.95
N GLY A 55 -8.23 10.76 5.76
CA GLY A 55 -8.34 10.16 7.08
C GLY A 55 -8.47 8.63 7.08
N LEU A 56 -8.30 7.98 5.93
CA LEU A 56 -8.38 6.52 5.79
C LEU A 56 -7.13 5.81 6.26
N LEU A 57 -5.99 6.48 6.19
CA LEU A 57 -4.71 6.01 6.71
C LEU A 57 -4.08 7.09 7.60
N GLU A 58 -3.30 6.65 8.54
CA GLU A 58 -2.36 7.49 9.29
C GLU A 58 -0.95 6.95 9.12
N SER A 59 0.04 7.81 9.28
CA SER A 59 1.44 7.44 9.15
C SER A 59 2.23 7.76 10.41
N ARG A 60 3.25 6.95 10.68
CA ARG A 60 4.26 7.25 11.68
C ARG A 60 5.64 7.07 11.08
N ARG A 61 6.59 7.82 11.58
CA ARG A 61 7.98 7.74 11.19
C ARG A 61 8.81 7.07 12.28
N GLU A 62 9.60 6.10 11.90
CA GLU A 62 10.57 5.44 12.77
C GLU A 62 11.93 5.45 12.06
N GLY A 63 12.80 6.38 12.47
CA GLY A 63 14.05 6.62 11.77
C GLY A 63 13.81 7.06 10.32
N ARG A 64 14.36 6.31 9.38
CA ARG A 64 14.15 6.51 7.93
C ARG A 64 12.91 5.81 7.39
N TRP A 65 12.22 5.03 8.23
CA TRP A 65 11.06 4.21 7.85
C TRP A 65 9.78 4.98 8.06
N VAL A 66 8.87 4.90 7.10
CA VAL A 66 7.51 5.42 7.21
C VAL A 66 6.55 4.24 7.18
N HIS A 67 5.67 4.17 8.17
CA HIS A 67 4.66 3.13 8.31
C HIS A 67 3.27 3.73 8.14
N TYR A 68 2.40 2.99 7.50
CA TYR A 68 1.00 3.36 7.32
C TYR A 68 0.08 2.32 7.94
N ARG A 69 -0.98 2.80 8.57
CA ARG A 69 -2.03 1.96 9.17
C ARG A 69 -3.38 2.66 9.12
N VAL A 70 -4.44 1.92 9.30
CA VAL A 70 -5.76 2.51 9.53
C VAL A 70 -5.82 3.13 10.92
N PRO A 71 -6.59 4.23 11.15
CA PRO A 71 -6.71 4.84 12.46
C PRO A 71 -7.38 3.91 13.47
N ASP A 72 -6.91 3.92 14.73
CA ASP A 72 -7.51 3.16 15.82
C ASP A 72 -8.90 3.70 16.22
N SER A 73 -9.08 5.01 16.13
CA SER A 73 -10.31 5.71 16.50
C SER A 73 -10.78 6.60 15.35
N PRO A 74 -11.22 6.00 14.24
CA PRO A 74 -11.67 6.77 13.08
C PRO A 74 -12.97 7.52 13.38
N SER A 75 -13.18 8.65 12.67
CA SER A 75 -14.49 9.31 12.67
C SER A 75 -15.57 8.37 12.14
N PRO A 76 -16.86 8.59 12.44
CA PRO A 76 -17.94 7.69 11.99
C PRO A 76 -17.94 7.47 10.48
N ILE A 77 -17.75 8.51 9.68
CA ILE A 77 -17.74 8.40 8.22
C ILE A 77 -16.52 7.60 7.72
N VAL A 78 -15.36 7.77 8.34
CA VAL A 78 -14.16 6.98 8.01
C VAL A 78 -14.36 5.53 8.43
N ALA A 79 -14.94 5.28 9.60
CA ALA A 79 -15.26 3.93 10.06
C ALA A 79 -16.20 3.22 9.08
N ASP A 80 -17.20 3.90 8.58
CA ASP A 80 -18.14 3.36 7.58
C ASP A 80 -17.42 3.04 6.26
N ALA A 81 -16.55 3.93 5.80
CA ALA A 81 -15.76 3.72 4.59
C ALA A 81 -14.81 2.53 4.74
N LEU A 82 -14.12 2.40 5.86
CA LEU A 82 -13.25 1.26 6.15
C LEU A 82 -14.02 -0.05 6.23
N SER A 83 -15.20 -0.03 6.84
CA SER A 83 -16.10 -1.19 6.92
C SER A 83 -16.58 -1.61 5.53
N PHE A 84 -16.93 -0.65 4.68
CA PHE A 84 -17.31 -0.89 3.29
C PHE A 84 -16.17 -1.60 2.53
N VAL A 85 -14.97 -1.08 2.60
CA VAL A 85 -13.80 -1.68 1.94
C VAL A 85 -13.52 -3.06 2.49
N ARG A 86 -13.54 -3.24 3.81
CA ARG A 86 -13.30 -4.52 4.47
C ARG A 86 -14.32 -5.57 4.04
N SER A 87 -15.60 -5.20 3.96
CA SER A 87 -16.67 -6.13 3.59
C SER A 87 -16.61 -6.60 2.14
N HIS A 88 -16.08 -5.77 1.24
CA HIS A 88 -16.07 -6.05 -0.19
C HIS A 88 -14.68 -6.43 -0.73
N ALA A 89 -13.62 -6.13 0.00
CA ALA A 89 -12.25 -6.38 -0.44
C ALA A 89 -11.96 -7.87 -0.69
N LEU A 90 -12.50 -8.76 0.15
CA LEU A 90 -12.26 -10.20 0.04
C LEU A 90 -12.90 -10.83 -1.22
N SER A 91 -13.88 -10.18 -1.81
CA SER A 91 -14.50 -10.64 -3.06
C SER A 91 -13.80 -10.13 -4.32
N ASP A 92 -12.82 -9.25 -4.16
CA ASP A 92 -12.03 -8.72 -5.27
C ASP A 92 -10.83 -9.63 -5.55
N GLU A 93 -10.72 -10.10 -6.78
CA GLU A 93 -9.64 -11.01 -7.18
C GLU A 93 -8.26 -10.38 -7.06
N ALA A 94 -8.11 -9.10 -7.40
CA ALA A 94 -6.84 -8.39 -7.29
C ALA A 94 -6.38 -8.32 -5.83
N ILE A 95 -7.28 -8.07 -4.90
CA ILE A 95 -6.98 -8.02 -3.46
C ILE A 95 -6.67 -9.42 -2.93
N HIS A 96 -7.35 -10.44 -3.41
CA HIS A 96 -7.05 -11.81 -3.05
C HIS A 96 -5.61 -12.20 -3.47
N LEU A 97 -5.21 -11.85 -4.68
CA LEU A 97 -3.85 -12.05 -5.16
C LEU A 97 -2.82 -11.22 -4.36
N ASP A 98 -3.16 -10.00 -4.01
CA ASP A 98 -2.33 -9.13 -3.17
C ASP A 98 -2.08 -9.76 -1.79
N ASN A 99 -3.09 -10.34 -1.17
CA ASN A 99 -2.94 -11.02 0.12
C ASN A 99 -1.94 -12.17 0.05
N ALA A 100 -1.96 -12.96 -1.02
CA ALA A 100 -0.99 -14.02 -1.23
C ALA A 100 0.44 -13.47 -1.40
N ARG A 101 0.59 -12.33 -2.09
CA ARG A 101 1.90 -11.65 -2.23
C ARG A 101 2.37 -11.06 -0.91
N LEU A 102 1.47 -10.50 -0.11
CA LEU A 102 1.79 -9.93 1.19
C LEU A 102 2.35 -10.96 2.16
N GLU A 103 1.86 -12.19 2.14
CA GLU A 103 2.44 -13.28 2.94
C GLU A 103 3.91 -13.50 2.61
N GLN A 104 4.28 -13.42 1.35
CA GLN A 104 5.67 -13.56 0.91
C GLN A 104 6.52 -12.32 1.28
N ILE A 105 5.94 -11.14 1.17
CA ILE A 105 6.59 -9.87 1.54
C ILE A 105 6.85 -9.84 3.05
N ASP A 106 5.89 -10.26 3.85
CA ASP A 106 5.98 -10.30 5.31
C ASP A 106 7.05 -11.26 5.82
N ALA A 107 7.43 -12.26 5.01
CA ALA A 107 8.49 -13.20 5.34
C ALA A 107 9.90 -12.58 5.20
N VAL A 108 10.03 -11.41 4.62
CA VAL A 108 11.30 -10.70 4.41
C VAL A 108 11.41 -9.54 5.39
N GLU A 109 12.55 -9.44 6.06
CA GLU A 109 12.83 -8.30 6.94
C GLU A 109 12.80 -6.98 6.15
N PRO A 110 12.18 -5.89 6.70
CA PRO A 110 12.07 -4.62 5.99
C PRO A 110 13.42 -4.02 5.57
N THR A 111 14.46 -4.20 6.36
CA THR A 111 15.83 -3.75 6.03
C THR A 111 16.40 -4.48 4.82
N GLU A 112 16.18 -5.77 4.73
CA GLU A 112 16.59 -6.59 3.62
C GLU A 112 15.78 -6.29 2.36
N LEU A 113 14.47 -6.10 2.50
CA LEU A 113 13.58 -5.71 1.42
C LEU A 113 14.02 -4.39 0.79
N ALA A 114 14.32 -3.38 1.61
CA ALA A 114 14.80 -2.08 1.13
C ALA A 114 16.17 -2.19 0.45
N LYS A 115 17.06 -3.07 0.92
CA LYS A 115 18.33 -3.35 0.28
C LYS A 115 18.12 -3.99 -1.10
N MET A 116 17.26 -4.97 -1.19
CA MET A 116 16.91 -5.64 -2.45
C MET A 116 16.33 -4.65 -3.47
N GLN A 117 15.47 -3.75 -3.03
CA GLN A 117 14.90 -2.71 -3.88
C GLN A 117 15.96 -1.74 -4.41
N ARG A 118 16.95 -1.37 -3.59
CA ARG A 118 18.06 -0.52 -4.02
C ARG A 118 18.99 -1.22 -5.02
N GLU A 119 19.15 -2.52 -4.88
CA GLU A 119 19.98 -3.35 -5.75
C GLU A 119 19.25 -3.83 -7.01
N GLY A 120 17.95 -3.50 -7.14
CA GLY A 120 17.12 -3.94 -8.27
C GLY A 120 16.79 -5.42 -8.25
N CYS A 121 16.99 -6.10 -7.13
CA CYS A 121 16.69 -7.52 -6.97
C CYS A 121 15.22 -7.74 -6.58
N CYS A 122 14.62 -8.79 -7.15
CA CYS A 122 13.30 -9.26 -6.77
C CYS A 122 13.39 -10.22 -5.58
N ILE A 123 12.30 -10.34 -4.83
CA ILE A 123 12.20 -11.40 -3.81
C ILE A 123 12.28 -12.74 -4.52
N PRO A 124 13.21 -13.64 -4.15
CA PRO A 124 13.47 -14.87 -4.88
C PRO A 124 12.26 -15.79 -5.06
N ARG A 125 11.25 -15.66 -4.22
CA ARG A 125 10.02 -16.48 -4.29
C ARG A 125 8.94 -15.88 -5.21
N LEU A 126 9.14 -14.65 -5.70
CA LEU A 126 8.24 -13.97 -6.62
C LEU A 126 8.72 -14.03 -8.06
N THR A 127 9.70 -14.86 -8.35
CA THR A 127 10.47 -14.90 -9.61
C THR A 127 9.67 -15.22 -10.86
N SER A 128 8.46 -15.69 -10.77
CA SER A 128 7.65 -15.96 -11.96
C SER A 128 7.04 -14.70 -12.59
N MET A 129 7.09 -13.55 -11.93
CA MET A 129 6.45 -12.32 -12.42
C MET A 129 7.35 -11.07 -12.38
N CYS A 130 8.58 -11.17 -11.93
CA CYS A 130 9.35 -10.00 -11.50
C CYS A 130 10.62 -9.68 -12.29
N CYS A 131 10.87 -10.28 -13.42
CA CYS A 131 12.07 -10.00 -14.20
C CYS A 131 11.84 -9.08 -15.40
N SER A 132 10.85 -8.22 -15.34
CA SER A 132 10.94 -6.99 -16.11
C SER A 132 11.83 -6.04 -15.34
N PRO A 133 12.95 -5.59 -15.90
CA PRO A 133 13.68 -4.49 -15.31
C PRO A 133 12.64 -3.38 -15.15
N LYS A 134 12.41 -2.94 -13.92
CA LYS A 134 11.74 -1.65 -13.71
C LYS A 134 12.53 -0.72 -14.62
N SER A 135 11.91 -0.26 -15.69
CA SER A 135 12.53 0.72 -16.53
C SER A 135 13.00 1.81 -15.58
N GLU A 136 14.30 1.85 -15.39
CA GLU A 136 14.89 2.93 -14.64
C GLU A 136 14.38 4.16 -15.33
N GLY A 137 13.43 4.83 -14.70
CA GLY A 137 13.18 6.20 -15.02
C GLY A 137 14.48 6.90 -14.71
N VAL A 138 15.36 6.92 -15.68
CA VAL A 138 16.58 7.68 -15.59
C VAL A 138 16.15 9.12 -15.62
N THR A 139 15.81 9.60 -14.45
CA THR A 139 15.76 11.03 -14.19
C THR A 139 17.20 11.49 -14.05
N ARG A 140 17.71 11.98 -15.10
CA ARG A 140 18.83 12.89 -15.02
C ARG A 140 18.31 14.31 -15.00
#